data_0e63220a1c1374e09db6ccd24510cd86
#
_entry.id   0e63220a1c1374e09db6ccd24510cd86
#
_cell.length_a   1.000
_cell.length_b   1.000
_cell.length_c   1.000
_cell.angle_alpha   90.00
_cell.angle_beta   90.00
_cell.angle_gamma   90.00
#
_symmetry.space_group_name_H-M   'P 1'
#
loop_
_entity.id
_entity.type
_entity.pdbx_description
1 polymer ?
#
loop_
_entity_poly.entity_id
_entity_poly.type
_entity_poly.pdbx_seq_one_letter_code
_entity_poly.pdbx_strand_id
1 'polypeptide(L)'
;MSESDQKQERKPVFENKINLEPDMDEILDLGGTHIRLHAVHREKELEIPKNQYTKWFDYDKINVGLSIRYRKNGDYLTLSGGGKKKRRRYMIDEKIPENERDRIPVLADGDHVLWVVGYRISDYYKITDETEHILEAEVILPGGGEPEGSRQAGIWN
;
A
#
# COMPACT_ATOMS: atom_id res chain seq x y z
N MET A 1 -7.60 -20.19 -28.90
CA MET A 1 -8.04 -20.41 -27.87
C MET A 1 -7.13 -20.49 -26.75
N SER A 2 -6.35 -21.32 -26.67
CA SER A 2 -5.56 -21.38 -25.47
C SER A 2 -4.57 -20.27 -25.35
N GLU A 3 -4.25 -19.57 -26.39
CA GLU A 3 -3.31 -18.49 -26.24
C GLU A 3 -3.80 -17.42 -25.33
N SER A 4 -5.05 -17.07 -25.43
CA SER A 4 -5.53 -16.02 -24.57
C SER A 4 -5.52 -16.47 -23.14
N ASP A 5 -5.75 -17.74 -22.89
CA ASP A 5 -5.67 -18.23 -21.54
C ASP A 5 -4.26 -18.11 -21.01
N GLN A 6 -3.29 -18.37 -21.87
CA GLN A 6 -1.92 -18.26 -21.41
C GLN A 6 -1.56 -16.86 -21.05
N LYS A 7 -2.10 -15.88 -21.74
CA LYS A 7 -1.81 -14.52 -21.36
C LYS A 7 -2.30 -14.21 -19.98
N GLN A 8 -3.45 -14.72 -19.63
CA GLN A 8 -3.94 -14.48 -18.29
C GLN A 8 -3.07 -15.15 -17.27
N GLU A 9 -2.57 -16.31 -17.59
CA GLU A 9 -1.78 -17.02 -16.61
C GLU A 9 -0.45 -16.38 -16.34
N ARG A 10 0.04 -15.60 -17.29
CA ARG A 10 1.33 -15.01 -17.11
C ARG A 10 1.33 -13.83 -16.14
N LYS A 11 0.18 -13.26 -15.90
CA LYS A 11 0.09 -12.15 -14.96
C LYS A 11 -0.60 -12.59 -13.71
N PRO A 12 0.08 -12.45 -12.58
CA PRO A 12 -0.61 -12.75 -11.32
C PRO A 12 -1.80 -11.83 -11.17
N VAL A 13 -2.88 -12.39 -10.71
CA VAL A 13 -4.08 -11.63 -10.46
C VAL A 13 -4.53 -11.94 -9.07
N PHE A 14 -4.57 -10.93 -8.23
CA PHE A 14 -5.18 -11.11 -6.94
C PHE A 14 -5.77 -9.79 -6.50
N GLU A 15 -6.80 -9.89 -5.72
CA GLU A 15 -7.38 -8.72 -5.09
C GLU A 15 -8.01 -9.20 -3.81
N ASN A 16 -7.50 -8.72 -2.70
CA ASN A 16 -8.07 -9.02 -1.39
C ASN A 16 -8.82 -7.79 -0.92
N LYS A 17 -10.12 -7.90 -0.89
CA LYS A 17 -10.94 -6.84 -0.32
C LYS A 17 -10.85 -6.90 1.17
N ILE A 18 -10.71 -5.75 1.78
CA ILE A 18 -10.44 -5.64 3.19
C ILE A 18 -11.68 -5.12 3.87
N ASN A 19 -12.14 -5.86 4.86
CA ASN A 19 -13.30 -5.45 5.64
C ASN A 19 -12.81 -4.57 6.77
N LEU A 20 -13.00 -3.26 6.61
CA LEU A 20 -12.51 -2.31 7.59
C LEU A 20 -13.37 -2.34 8.85
N GLU A 21 -12.70 -2.46 9.98
CA GLU A 21 -13.35 -2.37 11.28
C GLU A 21 -12.47 -1.56 12.20
N PRO A 22 -13.07 -0.81 13.13
CA PRO A 22 -12.30 0.12 13.95
C PRO A 22 -11.23 -0.52 14.82
N ASP A 23 -11.37 -1.81 15.11
CA ASP A 23 -10.38 -2.49 15.94
C ASP A 23 -9.79 -3.69 15.23
N MET A 24 -9.73 -3.66 13.92
CA MET A 24 -9.24 -4.78 13.15
C MET A 24 -7.76 -5.05 13.38
N ASP A 25 -7.38 -6.28 13.18
CA ASP A 25 -5.98 -6.69 13.20
C ASP A 25 -5.91 -7.96 12.38
N GLU A 26 -5.51 -7.81 11.11
CA GLU A 26 -5.51 -8.93 10.18
C GLU A 26 -4.18 -9.02 9.49
N ILE A 27 -3.82 -10.24 9.13
CA ILE A 27 -2.63 -10.48 8.34
C ILE A 27 -3.07 -11.13 7.04
N LEU A 28 -2.67 -10.55 5.93
CA LEU A 28 -3.00 -11.05 4.61
C LEU A 28 -1.76 -11.58 3.94
N ASP A 29 -1.94 -12.67 3.20
CA ASP A 29 -0.84 -13.30 2.47
C ASP A 29 -0.82 -12.75 1.05
N LEU A 30 0.32 -12.19 0.67
CA LEU A 30 0.51 -11.63 -0.66
C LEU A 30 1.39 -12.51 -1.53
N GLY A 31 1.35 -13.82 -1.29
CA GLY A 31 2.14 -14.73 -2.11
C GLY A 31 3.59 -14.79 -1.69
N GLY A 32 3.84 -15.03 -0.41
CA GLY A 32 5.20 -15.12 0.10
C GLY A 32 5.57 -13.98 1.01
N THR A 33 4.84 -12.91 0.91
CA THR A 33 4.99 -11.76 1.79
C THR A 33 3.66 -11.55 2.47
N HIS A 34 3.69 -11.06 3.67
CA HIS A 34 2.46 -10.81 4.41
C HIS A 34 2.35 -9.35 4.72
N ILE A 35 1.12 -8.86 4.83
CA ILE A 35 0.90 -7.50 5.29
C ILE A 35 -0.07 -7.56 6.46
N ARG A 36 0.27 -6.85 7.51
CA ARG A 36 -0.60 -6.75 8.68
C ARG A 36 -1.31 -5.41 8.63
N LEU A 37 -2.62 -5.45 8.82
CA LEU A 37 -3.45 -4.26 8.85
C LEU A 37 -4.04 -4.17 10.22
N HIS A 38 -3.71 -3.10 10.92
CA HIS A 38 -4.09 -2.94 12.32
C HIS A 38 -4.68 -1.56 12.50
N ALA A 39 -5.91 -1.50 12.96
CA ALA A 39 -6.56 -0.23 13.22
C ALA A 39 -6.43 0.10 14.70
N VAL A 40 -6.00 1.31 14.99
CA VAL A 40 -5.82 1.73 16.36
C VAL A 40 -6.43 3.11 16.54
N HIS A 41 -6.86 3.37 17.75
CA HIS A 41 -7.33 4.68 18.11
C HIS A 41 -6.14 5.53 18.50
N ARG A 42 -6.13 6.76 18.04
CA ARG A 42 -4.99 7.62 18.29
C ARG A 42 -4.91 7.98 19.76
N GLU A 43 -3.68 7.90 20.28
CA GLU A 43 -3.38 8.38 21.60
C GLU A 43 -2.41 9.52 21.46
N LYS A 44 -2.31 10.33 22.50
CA LYS A 44 -1.37 11.42 22.49
C LYS A 44 0.03 10.88 22.31
N GLU A 45 0.81 11.61 21.56
CA GLU A 45 2.25 11.37 21.47
C GLU A 45 2.64 10.08 20.81
N LEU A 46 1.79 9.58 19.91
CA LEU A 46 2.22 8.49 19.05
C LEU A 46 3.20 9.04 18.02
N GLU A 47 4.23 8.28 17.76
CA GLU A 47 5.19 8.64 16.74
C GLU A 47 4.92 7.86 15.48
N ILE A 48 4.89 8.57 14.36
CA ILE A 48 4.63 7.94 13.07
C ILE A 48 5.86 7.14 12.66
N PRO A 49 5.69 5.87 12.28
CA PRO A 49 6.82 5.07 11.83
C PRO A 49 7.49 5.70 10.63
N LYS A 50 8.80 5.55 10.55
CA LYS A 50 9.56 6.19 9.49
C LYS A 50 10.27 5.22 8.58
N ASN A 51 9.91 3.96 8.59
CA ASN A 51 10.56 3.03 7.68
C ASN A 51 9.64 2.76 6.49
N GLN A 52 10.20 2.14 5.46
CA GLN A 52 9.46 1.97 4.22
C GLN A 52 8.46 0.82 4.26
N TYR A 53 8.46 0.04 5.32
CA TYR A 53 7.61 -1.13 5.38
C TYR A 53 6.47 -0.99 6.38
N THR A 54 6.38 0.13 7.08
CA THR A 54 5.28 0.38 8.01
C THR A 54 4.78 1.78 7.76
N LYS A 55 3.49 1.89 7.42
CA LYS A 55 2.89 3.19 7.12
C LYS A 55 1.58 3.33 7.88
N TRP A 56 1.28 4.55 8.25
CA TRP A 56 0.06 4.91 8.95
C TRP A 56 -0.81 5.76 8.04
N PHE A 57 -2.11 5.48 8.07
CA PHE A 57 -3.08 6.19 7.25
C PHE A 57 -4.25 6.64 8.08
N ASP A 58 -4.90 7.70 7.64
CA ASP A 58 -6.10 8.19 8.30
C ASP A 58 -7.25 7.26 7.94
N TYR A 59 -7.65 6.44 8.90
CA TYR A 59 -8.67 5.42 8.69
C TYR A 59 -9.95 6.02 8.15
N ASP A 60 -10.34 7.19 8.68
CA ASP A 60 -11.63 7.77 8.35
C ASP A 60 -11.69 8.35 6.96
N LYS A 61 -10.55 8.50 6.30
CA LYS A 61 -10.55 8.99 4.92
C LYS A 61 -10.75 7.89 3.90
N ILE A 62 -10.71 6.64 4.33
CA ILE A 62 -10.96 5.53 3.42
C ILE A 62 -12.45 5.43 3.23
N ASN A 63 -12.91 5.58 2.01
CA ASN A 63 -14.31 5.87 1.76
C ASN A 63 -15.00 4.90 0.81
N VAL A 64 -14.31 4.47 -0.24
CA VAL A 64 -14.94 3.65 -1.26
C VAL A 64 -14.87 2.18 -0.91
N GLY A 65 -13.74 1.73 -0.45
CA GLY A 65 -13.53 0.32 -0.12
C GLY A 65 -12.07 -0.01 -0.27
N LEU A 66 -11.48 -0.52 0.81
CA LEU A 66 -10.06 -0.81 0.85
C LEU A 66 -9.78 -2.16 0.26
N SER A 67 -8.72 -2.26 -0.52
CA SER A 67 -8.27 -3.55 -1.01
C SER A 67 -6.76 -3.52 -1.17
N ILE A 68 -6.15 -4.70 -1.15
CA ILE A 68 -4.76 -4.84 -1.51
C ILE A 68 -4.74 -5.73 -2.75
N ARG A 69 -4.06 -5.25 -3.78
CA ARG A 69 -4.13 -5.90 -5.08
C ARG A 69 -2.97 -5.44 -5.92
N TYR A 70 -2.85 -6.03 -7.10
CA TYR A 70 -1.95 -5.49 -8.08
C TYR A 70 -2.62 -4.34 -8.82
N ARG A 71 -1.86 -3.65 -9.62
CA ARG A 71 -2.29 -2.40 -10.25
C ARG A 71 -3.47 -2.61 -11.19
N LYS A 72 -4.25 -1.57 -11.35
CA LYS A 72 -5.34 -1.52 -12.31
C LYS A 72 -5.25 -0.21 -13.08
N ASN A 73 -5.86 -0.20 -14.25
CA ASN A 73 -5.97 1.03 -15.00
C ASN A 73 -6.79 2.03 -14.21
N GLY A 74 -6.35 3.27 -14.24
CA GLY A 74 -7.06 4.33 -13.54
C GLY A 74 -6.55 4.61 -12.15
N ASP A 75 -5.65 3.79 -11.63
CA ASP A 75 -5.07 4.04 -10.32
C ASP A 75 -4.34 5.37 -10.29
N TYR A 76 -4.47 6.08 -9.17
CA TYR A 76 -3.78 7.35 -9.03
C TYR A 76 -3.40 7.58 -7.58
N LEU A 77 -2.42 8.45 -7.38
CA LEU A 77 -1.98 8.90 -6.07
C LEU A 77 -2.16 10.41 -5.97
N THR A 78 -2.34 10.88 -4.75
CA THR A 78 -2.35 12.32 -4.49
C THR A 78 -0.99 12.71 -3.97
N LEU A 79 -0.39 13.72 -4.58
CA LEU A 79 0.93 14.18 -4.20
C LEU A 79 0.84 15.43 -3.35
N SER A 80 1.97 15.84 -2.83
CA SER A 80 2.06 17.08 -2.06
C SER A 80 1.46 18.22 -2.85
N GLY A 81 0.67 19.04 -2.18
CA GLY A 81 0.01 20.13 -2.85
C GLY A 81 -1.32 19.76 -3.46
N GLY A 82 -1.76 18.52 -3.29
CA GLY A 82 -3.10 18.14 -3.73
C GLY A 82 -3.20 17.66 -5.15
N GLY A 83 -2.10 17.61 -5.88
CA GLY A 83 -2.16 17.13 -7.26
C GLY A 83 -2.31 15.63 -7.33
N LYS A 84 -2.84 15.17 -8.44
CA LYS A 84 -2.99 13.75 -8.68
C LYS A 84 -1.93 13.28 -9.65
N LYS A 85 -1.49 12.06 -9.46
CA LYS A 85 -0.56 11.46 -10.40
C LYS A 85 -1.00 10.03 -10.62
N LYS A 86 -1.19 9.63 -11.88
CA LYS A 86 -1.53 8.26 -12.18
C LYS A 86 -0.45 7.33 -11.67
N ARG A 87 -0.84 6.18 -11.14
CA ARG A 87 0.12 5.23 -10.60
C ARG A 87 1.17 4.85 -11.64
N ARG A 88 0.74 4.66 -12.88
CA ARG A 88 1.71 4.29 -13.92
C ARG A 88 2.77 5.35 -14.09
N ARG A 89 2.35 6.62 -14.07
CA ARG A 89 3.32 7.70 -14.23
C ARG A 89 4.28 7.75 -13.06
N TYR A 90 3.78 7.52 -11.86
CA TYR A 90 4.63 7.48 -10.69
C TYR A 90 5.71 6.42 -10.84
N MET A 91 5.32 5.23 -11.29
CA MET A 91 6.28 4.16 -11.40
C MET A 91 7.33 4.45 -12.47
N ILE A 92 6.94 5.14 -13.54
CA ILE A 92 7.90 5.54 -14.56
C ILE A 92 8.86 6.56 -13.98
N ASP A 93 8.34 7.57 -13.27
CA ASP A 93 9.17 8.61 -12.70
C ASP A 93 10.15 8.06 -11.67
N GLU A 94 9.73 7.05 -10.93
CA GLU A 94 10.60 6.43 -9.94
C GLU A 94 11.51 5.39 -10.56
N LYS A 95 11.43 5.20 -11.88
CA LYS A 95 12.29 4.28 -12.61
C LYS A 95 12.16 2.85 -12.14
N ILE A 96 10.95 2.46 -11.77
CA ILE A 96 10.68 1.09 -11.42
C ILE A 96 10.67 0.27 -12.70
N PRO A 97 11.45 -0.79 -12.79
CA PRO A 97 11.50 -1.57 -14.04
C PRO A 97 10.14 -2.08 -14.43
N GLU A 98 9.89 -2.06 -15.74
CA GLU A 98 8.56 -2.41 -16.22
C GLU A 98 8.16 -3.81 -15.82
N ASN A 99 9.10 -4.74 -15.81
CA ASN A 99 8.79 -6.12 -15.47
C ASN A 99 8.48 -6.29 -13.99
N GLU A 100 8.75 -5.29 -13.17
CA GLU A 100 8.43 -5.37 -11.75
C GLU A 100 7.15 -4.66 -11.40
N ARG A 101 6.63 -3.82 -12.31
CA ARG A 101 5.48 -2.99 -11.96
C ARG A 101 4.23 -3.81 -11.67
N ASP A 102 4.07 -4.92 -12.35
CA ASP A 102 2.91 -5.76 -12.15
C ASP A 102 3.00 -6.63 -10.91
N ARG A 103 4.15 -6.63 -10.27
CA ARG A 103 4.36 -7.44 -9.09
C ARG A 103 4.38 -6.66 -7.80
N ILE A 104 4.19 -5.36 -7.90
CA ILE A 104 4.18 -4.50 -6.72
C ILE A 104 2.75 -4.33 -6.28
N PRO A 105 2.41 -4.76 -5.07
CA PRO A 105 1.03 -4.59 -4.60
C PRO A 105 0.74 -3.14 -4.31
N VAL A 106 -0.52 -2.78 -4.41
CA VAL A 106 -0.98 -1.46 -4.00
C VAL A 106 -2.08 -1.64 -2.99
N LEU A 107 -2.08 -0.78 -1.98
CA LEU A 107 -3.16 -0.69 -1.03
C LEU A 107 -4.01 0.47 -1.49
N ALA A 108 -5.27 0.21 -1.82
CA ALA A 108 -6.07 1.20 -2.53
C ALA A 108 -7.48 1.30 -1.97
N ASP A 109 -8.01 2.50 -2.04
CA ASP A 109 -9.39 2.84 -1.70
C ASP A 109 -10.09 3.11 -3.03
N GLY A 110 -10.68 2.05 -3.62
CA GLY A 110 -11.14 2.16 -4.98
C GLY A 110 -9.95 2.35 -5.90
N ASP A 111 -9.96 3.40 -6.70
CA ASP A 111 -8.84 3.72 -7.59
C ASP A 111 -7.80 4.62 -6.94
N HIS A 112 -8.10 5.14 -5.77
CA HIS A 112 -7.19 6.07 -5.09
C HIS A 112 -6.22 5.25 -4.25
N VAL A 113 -4.97 5.22 -4.67
CA VAL A 113 -3.97 4.39 -4.03
C VAL A 113 -3.49 5.06 -2.75
N LEU A 114 -3.52 4.31 -1.64
CA LEU A 114 -2.93 4.78 -0.39
C LEU A 114 -1.43 4.60 -0.42
N TRP A 115 -0.99 3.45 -0.92
CA TRP A 115 0.40 3.05 -0.77
C TRP A 115 0.79 2.14 -1.93
N VAL A 116 1.82 2.52 -2.65
CA VAL A 116 2.51 1.60 -3.53
C VAL A 116 3.50 0.90 -2.61
N VAL A 117 3.24 -0.35 -2.29
CA VAL A 117 3.87 -1.03 -1.17
C VAL A 117 5.37 -1.05 -1.34
N GLY A 118 6.08 -0.58 -0.30
CA GLY A 118 7.53 -0.46 -0.36
C GLY A 118 8.00 0.84 -0.96
N TYR A 119 7.09 1.67 -1.45
CA TYR A 119 7.45 2.92 -2.10
C TYR A 119 6.70 4.06 -1.44
N ARG A 120 5.88 4.77 -2.19
CA ARG A 120 5.33 6.03 -1.73
C ARG A 120 3.89 5.89 -1.28
N ILE A 121 3.49 6.72 -0.33
CA ILE A 121 2.09 6.82 0.07
C ILE A 121 1.49 8.08 -0.53
N SER A 122 0.16 8.06 -0.63
CA SER A 122 -0.59 9.21 -1.09
C SER A 122 -0.75 10.21 0.04
N ASP A 123 -0.57 11.49 -0.27
CA ASP A 123 -0.70 12.51 0.76
C ASP A 123 -2.11 12.62 1.31
N TYR A 124 -3.09 12.25 0.52
CA TYR A 124 -4.47 12.40 0.96
C TYR A 124 -4.77 11.63 2.22
N TYR A 125 -4.14 10.48 2.39
CA TYR A 125 -4.44 9.60 3.52
C TYR A 125 -3.47 9.76 4.67
N LYS A 126 -2.60 10.75 4.62
CA LYS A 126 -1.61 10.92 5.67
C LYS A 126 -2.27 11.33 6.99
N ILE A 127 -1.63 10.94 8.06
CA ILE A 127 -2.04 11.34 9.40
C ILE A 127 -1.90 12.85 9.55
N THR A 128 -2.90 13.48 10.12
CA THR A 128 -2.84 14.90 10.46
C THR A 128 -3.13 15.06 11.94
N ASP A 129 -3.09 16.29 12.39
CA ASP A 129 -3.38 16.56 13.79
C ASP A 129 -4.81 16.20 14.16
N GLU A 130 -5.68 16.10 13.17
CA GLU A 130 -7.09 15.81 13.43
C GLU A 130 -7.43 14.34 13.29
N THR A 131 -6.47 13.53 12.90
CA THR A 131 -6.72 12.11 12.72
C THR A 131 -6.97 11.45 14.06
N GLU A 132 -8.06 10.71 14.17
CA GLU A 132 -8.39 10.00 15.40
C GLU A 132 -8.24 8.49 15.26
N HIS A 133 -8.50 7.95 14.10
CA HIS A 133 -8.39 6.51 13.87
C HIS A 133 -7.29 6.29 12.86
N ILE A 134 -6.39 5.38 13.17
CA ILE A 134 -5.20 5.14 12.36
C ILE A 134 -5.26 3.72 11.84
N LEU A 135 -5.00 3.58 10.55
CA LEU A 135 -4.79 2.27 9.97
C LEU A 135 -3.30 2.09 9.77
N GLU A 136 -2.72 1.11 10.46
CA GLU A 136 -1.33 0.79 10.30
C GLU A 136 -1.19 -0.38 9.34
N ALA A 137 -0.35 -0.22 8.33
CA ALA A 137 -0.05 -1.28 7.38
C ALA A 137 1.43 -1.60 7.49
N GLU A 138 1.73 -2.86 7.77
CA GLU A 138 3.09 -3.29 7.99
C GLU A 138 3.38 -4.49 7.12
N VAL A 139 4.44 -4.42 6.33
CA VAL A 139 4.88 -5.54 5.51
C VAL A 139 5.77 -6.44 6.36
N ILE A 140 5.42 -7.73 6.39
CA ILE A 140 6.19 -8.73 7.11
C ILE A 140 6.84 -9.62 6.08
N LEU A 141 8.16 -9.57 6.00
CA LEU A 141 8.87 -10.34 5.00
C LEU A 141 9.07 -11.77 5.49
N PRO A 142 9.31 -12.69 4.55
CA PRO A 142 9.55 -14.07 4.94
C PRO A 142 10.68 -14.17 5.94
N GLY A 143 10.53 -15.04 6.90
CA GLY A 143 11.50 -15.14 7.96
C GLY A 143 11.15 -14.35 9.18
N GLY A 144 10.13 -13.53 9.10
CA GLY A 144 9.68 -12.75 10.23
C GLY A 144 10.62 -11.61 10.52
N GLY A 145 10.29 -10.87 11.51
CA GLY A 145 11.13 -9.80 11.93
C GLY A 145 11.20 -8.67 10.93
N GLU A 146 12.02 -7.71 11.28
CA GLU A 146 12.15 -6.54 10.45
C GLU A 146 13.02 -6.85 9.25
N PRO A 147 12.61 -6.40 8.06
CA PRO A 147 13.42 -6.68 6.88
C PRO A 147 14.79 -6.03 6.98
N GLU A 148 15.78 -6.73 6.49
CA GLU A 148 17.11 -6.16 6.43
C GLU A 148 17.10 -4.88 5.62
N GLY A 149 16.28 -4.83 4.59
CA GLY A 149 16.24 -3.64 3.77
C GLY A 149 15.77 -2.43 4.51
N SER A 150 15.06 -2.61 5.62
CA SER A 150 14.58 -1.44 6.34
C SER A 150 15.73 -0.62 6.91
N ARG A 151 16.84 -1.25 7.18
CA ARG A 151 18.00 -0.51 7.64
C ARG A 151 18.63 0.30 6.55
N GLN A 152 18.35 -0.03 5.34
CA GLN A 152 18.86 0.69 4.20
C GLN A 152 17.79 1.53 3.57
N ALA A 153 16.80 1.86 4.34
CA ALA A 153 15.66 2.58 3.80
C ALA A 153 16.05 3.91 3.20
N GLY A 154 17.16 4.47 3.63
CA GLY A 154 17.62 5.71 3.03
C GLY A 154 17.81 5.61 1.54
N ILE A 155 18.06 4.42 1.04
CA ILE A 155 18.20 4.22 -0.38
C ILE A 155 16.88 4.49 -1.10
N TRP A 156 15.79 4.24 -0.43
CA TRP A 156 14.48 4.38 -1.03
C TRP A 156 13.95 5.81 -1.00
N ASN A 157 14.59 6.64 -0.23
CA ASN A 157 14.15 8.02 -0.12
C ASN A 157 14.71 8.84 -1.26
#